data_22199a45831a3ceaa1c54814e7dc0d7e
#
_entry.id   22199a45831a3ceaa1c54814e7dc0d7e
#
_cell.length_a   1.000
_cell.length_b   1.000
_cell.length_c   1.000
_cell.angle_alpha   90.00
_cell.angle_beta   90.00
_cell.angle_gamma   90.00
#
_symmetry.space_group_name_H-M   'P 1'
#
loop_
_entity.id
_entity.type
_entity.pdbx_description
1 polymer ?
#
loop_
_entity_poly.entity_id
_entity_poly.type
_entity_poly.pdbx_seq_one_letter_code
_entity_poly.pdbx_strand_id
1 'polypeptide(L)'
;MRKPPIISEPSNKEKKNILFLIASIGGGGAERVGTRLVSEFSKNHNVYLMYFNFKEKTFPISPNVHLIPFFVTNELKKEFYPKVKDSNLIRILEIEKVRRRYNIDITISFLFSPNIYNIKAGGGGIKILSERNDPEGKGDSYFKEMALAYEKADKVVFQTNYVKNKFASEIKKKGVIIPNPICVSCLADKIPKKKIVAVGRLVPQKNHELLIKSFAIFHKIHKEYYLNIYGIGPLLDQLKILVYDLGIQNYVNFKGFCDDVHEKIKDAEIFVLSSNFEGMPNALMEAMMMGLPCISTNCSSIPEIIDNEKNGILVEKDDVSGLARAMLRLSEDEILREKIRRNAMRKSEEWRLNKIVSKWEELFY
;
A
#
# COMPACT_ATOMS: atom_id res chain seq x y z
N MET A 1 -40.63 -30.06 -4.79
CA MET A 1 -39.51 -30.26 -3.83
C MET A 1 -38.26 -29.61 -4.41
N ARG A 2 -37.81 -28.46 -3.87
CA ARG A 2 -36.55 -27.85 -4.28
C ARG A 2 -35.43 -28.54 -3.51
N LYS A 3 -34.41 -29.06 -4.22
CA LYS A 3 -33.20 -29.60 -3.59
C LYS A 3 -32.54 -28.49 -2.76
N PRO A 4 -32.04 -28.78 -1.54
CA PRO A 4 -31.28 -27.81 -0.77
C PRO A 4 -29.99 -27.45 -1.52
N PRO A 5 -29.44 -26.22 -1.33
CA PRO A 5 -28.19 -25.84 -1.95
C PRO A 5 -27.07 -26.75 -1.43
N ILE A 6 -26.28 -27.26 -2.37
CA ILE A 6 -25.07 -28.03 -2.08
C ILE A 6 -24.12 -27.04 -1.38
N ILE A 7 -23.97 -27.19 -0.07
CA ILE A 7 -22.88 -26.55 0.69
C ILE A 7 -21.61 -27.26 0.21
N SER A 8 -20.78 -26.55 -0.57
CA SER A 8 -19.45 -27.05 -0.93
C SER A 8 -18.70 -27.30 0.38
N GLU A 9 -18.28 -28.54 0.59
CA GLU A 9 -17.36 -28.90 1.69
C GLU A 9 -16.14 -27.96 1.64
N PRO A 10 -15.63 -27.51 2.81
CA PRO A 10 -14.41 -26.75 2.84
C PRO A 10 -13.29 -27.60 2.21
N SER A 11 -12.68 -27.10 1.14
CA SER A 11 -11.54 -27.77 0.52
C SER A 11 -10.50 -28.03 1.60
N ASN A 12 -10.20 -29.31 1.86
CA ASN A 12 -9.23 -29.75 2.85
C ASN A 12 -7.81 -29.39 2.33
N LYS A 13 -7.52 -28.08 2.25
CA LYS A 13 -6.20 -27.59 1.81
C LYS A 13 -5.21 -27.91 2.92
N GLU A 14 -4.13 -28.60 2.56
CA GLU A 14 -3.06 -28.94 3.48
C GLU A 14 -2.48 -27.70 4.16
N LYS A 15 -2.34 -27.75 5.49
CA LYS A 15 -1.79 -26.67 6.30
C LYS A 15 -0.31 -26.50 6.00
N LYS A 16 0.12 -25.30 5.59
CA LYS A 16 1.50 -24.95 5.25
C LYS A 16 2.20 -24.19 6.37
N ASN A 17 3.53 -24.35 6.46
CA ASN A 17 4.41 -23.55 7.29
C ASN A 17 4.95 -22.36 6.46
N ILE A 18 4.49 -21.15 6.76
CA ILE A 18 4.78 -19.95 5.97
C ILE A 18 5.69 -19.04 6.76
N LEU A 19 6.87 -18.71 6.22
CA LEU A 19 7.75 -17.66 6.74
C LEU A 19 7.50 -16.37 5.95
N PHE A 20 7.14 -15.31 6.65
CA PHE A 20 6.97 -13.98 6.06
C PHE A 20 8.10 -13.05 6.52
N LEU A 21 8.83 -12.48 5.56
CA LEU A 21 9.97 -11.59 5.81
C LEU A 21 9.59 -10.15 5.47
N ILE A 22 9.76 -9.24 6.42
CA ILE A 22 9.47 -7.81 6.23
C ILE A 22 10.46 -6.96 6.99
N ALA A 23 10.69 -5.72 6.55
CA ALA A 23 11.64 -4.83 7.21
C ALA A 23 11.23 -4.45 8.64
N SER A 24 9.95 -4.14 8.84
CA SER A 24 9.36 -3.80 10.15
C SER A 24 7.86 -4.14 10.18
N ILE A 25 7.23 -4.05 11.33
CA ILE A 25 5.80 -4.29 11.50
C ILE A 25 5.01 -3.02 11.77
N GLY A 26 5.58 -1.86 11.43
CA GLY A 26 4.96 -0.55 11.58
C GLY A 26 5.54 0.47 10.62
N GLY A 27 4.84 1.57 10.41
CA GLY A 27 5.30 2.77 9.71
C GLY A 27 4.81 2.94 8.28
N GLY A 28 4.77 1.91 7.43
CA GLY A 28 4.47 2.07 5.99
C GLY A 28 3.25 1.31 5.49
N GLY A 29 2.88 1.57 4.24
CA GLY A 29 1.76 0.88 3.58
C GLY A 29 2.05 -0.60 3.29
N ALA A 30 3.29 -0.95 2.96
CA ALA A 30 3.69 -2.33 2.73
C ALA A 30 3.65 -3.16 4.01
N GLU A 31 4.08 -2.57 5.14
CA GLU A 31 4.03 -3.17 6.46
C GLU A 31 2.59 -3.41 6.91
N ARG A 32 1.70 -2.44 6.70
CA ARG A 32 0.27 -2.59 7.00
C ARG A 32 -0.38 -3.70 6.18
N VAL A 33 -0.03 -3.83 4.91
CA VAL A 33 -0.50 -4.93 4.06
C VAL A 33 0.07 -6.27 4.53
N GLY A 34 1.37 -6.34 4.81
CA GLY A 34 2.03 -7.55 5.29
C GLY A 34 1.41 -8.10 6.59
N THR A 35 1.22 -7.23 7.60
CA THR A 35 0.63 -7.63 8.88
C THR A 35 -0.83 -8.11 8.74
N ARG A 36 -1.61 -7.53 7.83
CA ARG A 36 -2.96 -8.00 7.52
C ARG A 36 -2.94 -9.38 6.84
N LEU A 37 -2.08 -9.57 5.84
CA LEU A 37 -1.97 -10.85 5.13
C LEU A 37 -1.55 -11.98 6.06
N VAL A 38 -0.51 -11.79 6.88
CA VAL A 38 -0.06 -12.83 7.81
C VAL A 38 -1.13 -13.16 8.85
N SER A 39 -1.92 -12.18 9.30
CA SER A 39 -3.05 -12.40 10.20
C SER A 39 -4.14 -13.24 9.55
N GLU A 40 -4.44 -13.02 8.26
CA GLU A 40 -5.41 -13.84 7.54
C GLU A 40 -4.88 -15.24 7.26
N PHE A 41 -3.64 -15.38 6.79
CA PHE A 41 -3.01 -16.69 6.55
C PHE A 41 -2.95 -17.53 7.83
N SER A 42 -2.78 -16.92 9.01
CA SER A 42 -2.73 -17.62 10.29
C SER A 42 -4.04 -18.31 10.70
N LYS A 43 -5.15 -18.07 9.99
CA LYS A 43 -6.41 -18.79 10.18
C LYS A 43 -6.33 -20.23 9.66
N ASN A 44 -5.56 -20.46 8.58
CA ASN A 44 -5.51 -21.71 7.86
C ASN A 44 -4.11 -22.36 7.85
N HIS A 45 -3.05 -21.61 8.17
CA HIS A 45 -1.66 -22.02 8.05
C HIS A 45 -0.87 -21.72 9.32
N ASN A 46 0.30 -22.34 9.50
CA ASN A 46 1.27 -21.92 10.52
C ASN A 46 2.09 -20.76 9.96
N VAL A 47 1.99 -19.59 10.56
CA VAL A 47 2.63 -18.39 10.04
C VAL A 47 3.68 -17.86 11.01
N TYR A 48 4.89 -17.68 10.49
CA TYR A 48 6.05 -17.13 11.17
C TYR A 48 6.39 -15.77 10.53
N LEU A 49 6.33 -14.68 11.30
CA LEU A 49 6.64 -13.34 10.81
C LEU A 49 7.99 -12.88 11.35
N MET A 50 9.00 -12.84 10.49
CA MET A 50 10.32 -12.35 10.83
C MET A 50 10.54 -10.94 10.34
N TYR A 51 10.99 -10.04 11.24
CA TYR A 51 11.21 -8.63 10.94
C TYR A 51 12.51 -8.12 11.56
N PHE A 52 13.11 -7.08 10.95
CA PHE A 52 14.51 -6.73 11.16
C PHE A 52 14.74 -5.36 11.81
N ASN A 53 13.68 -4.52 11.88
CA ASN A 53 13.77 -3.18 12.47
C ASN A 53 12.66 -2.96 13.49
N PHE A 54 13.03 -2.38 14.62
CA PHE A 54 12.09 -1.94 15.65
C PHE A 54 11.29 -0.71 15.18
N LYS A 55 10.04 -0.64 15.59
CA LYS A 55 9.16 0.55 15.46
C LYS A 55 8.31 0.66 16.73
N GLU A 56 8.22 1.88 17.27
CA GLU A 56 7.39 2.15 18.46
C GLU A 56 5.91 1.87 18.21
N LYS A 57 5.40 2.33 17.06
CA LYS A 57 4.02 2.04 16.63
C LYS A 57 4.00 0.91 15.64
N THR A 58 3.26 -0.14 15.97
CA THR A 58 3.10 -1.35 15.15
C THR A 58 1.65 -1.50 14.71
N PHE A 59 1.43 -2.19 13.60
CA PHE A 59 0.09 -2.57 13.16
C PHE A 59 -0.40 -3.80 13.95
N PRO A 60 -1.72 -3.95 14.15
CA PRO A 60 -2.30 -5.14 14.79
C PRO A 60 -1.94 -6.41 14.01
N ILE A 61 -1.59 -7.45 14.76
CA ILE A 61 -1.25 -8.78 14.23
C ILE A 61 -2.04 -9.81 15.03
N SER A 62 -2.57 -10.83 14.35
CA SER A 62 -3.27 -11.95 15.00
C SER A 62 -2.36 -12.66 16.02
N PRO A 63 -2.86 -13.04 17.21
CA PRO A 63 -2.10 -13.80 18.19
C PRO A 63 -1.67 -15.20 17.68
N ASN A 64 -2.27 -15.70 16.60
CA ASN A 64 -1.91 -16.95 15.96
C ASN A 64 -0.64 -16.87 15.10
N VAL A 65 -0.09 -15.66 14.88
CA VAL A 65 1.16 -15.46 14.14
C VAL A 65 2.35 -15.55 15.08
N HIS A 66 3.30 -16.43 14.77
CA HIS A 66 4.56 -16.54 15.51
C HIS A 66 5.50 -15.41 15.11
N LEU A 67 5.70 -14.45 16.02
CA LEU A 67 6.59 -13.31 15.79
C LEU A 67 8.05 -13.70 16.03
N ILE A 68 8.93 -13.38 15.09
CA ILE A 68 10.38 -13.60 15.16
C ILE A 68 11.09 -12.25 14.97
N PRO A 69 11.19 -11.41 16.02
CA PRO A 69 12.00 -10.19 15.95
C PRO A 69 13.48 -10.55 15.86
N PHE A 70 14.18 -10.01 14.87
CA PHE A 70 15.61 -10.28 14.71
C PHE A 70 16.40 -9.01 14.43
N PHE A 71 16.94 -8.44 15.49
CA PHE A 71 17.72 -7.20 15.45
C PHE A 71 19.21 -7.52 15.60
N VAL A 72 20.02 -7.16 14.60
CA VAL A 72 21.46 -7.39 14.63
C VAL A 72 22.11 -6.29 15.48
N THR A 73 22.37 -6.58 16.74
CA THR A 73 23.11 -5.71 17.68
C THR A 73 24.60 -6.07 17.74
N ASN A 74 25.41 -5.21 18.37
CA ASN A 74 26.82 -5.48 18.57
C ASN A 74 27.05 -6.66 19.55
N GLU A 75 26.20 -6.80 20.54
CA GLU A 75 26.23 -7.90 21.52
C GLU A 75 25.94 -9.22 20.83
N LEU A 76 24.87 -9.29 20.02
CA LEU A 76 24.53 -10.48 19.23
C LEU A 76 25.67 -10.88 18.29
N LYS A 77 26.33 -9.90 17.64
CA LYS A 77 27.48 -10.18 16.78
C LYS A 77 28.64 -10.80 17.55
N LYS A 78 29.01 -10.23 18.70
CA LYS A 78 30.13 -10.72 19.54
C LYS A 78 29.86 -12.13 20.06
N GLU A 79 28.66 -12.40 20.50
CA GLU A 79 28.29 -13.65 21.17
C GLU A 79 28.09 -14.81 20.17
N PHE A 80 27.28 -14.59 19.13
CA PHE A 80 26.83 -15.66 18.22
C PHE A 80 27.49 -15.64 16.85
N TYR A 81 28.07 -14.50 16.43
CA TYR A 81 28.63 -14.32 15.09
C TYR A 81 29.98 -13.59 15.09
N PRO A 82 30.98 -13.99 15.94
CA PRO A 82 32.21 -13.22 16.16
C PRO A 82 33.05 -13.06 14.89
N LYS A 83 32.92 -13.97 13.93
CA LYS A 83 33.66 -13.93 12.66
C LYS A 83 32.90 -13.26 11.51
N VAL A 84 31.64 -12.86 11.69
CA VAL A 84 30.80 -12.28 10.64
C VAL A 84 30.66 -10.78 10.84
N LYS A 85 31.28 -10.00 10.00
CA LYS A 85 31.22 -8.53 10.04
C LYS A 85 29.93 -7.98 9.42
N ASP A 86 29.45 -8.58 8.32
CA ASP A 86 28.29 -8.12 7.58
C ASP A 86 26.98 -8.50 8.29
N SER A 87 26.22 -7.49 8.72
CA SER A 87 24.90 -7.66 9.35
C SER A 87 23.88 -8.30 8.42
N ASN A 88 24.00 -8.12 7.11
CA ASN A 88 23.07 -8.72 6.16
C ASN A 88 23.32 -10.24 6.04
N LEU A 89 24.59 -10.63 6.06
CA LEU A 89 24.95 -12.05 6.09
C LEU A 89 24.41 -12.74 7.36
N ILE A 90 24.45 -12.06 8.52
CA ILE A 90 23.86 -12.59 9.76
C ILE A 90 22.35 -12.81 9.61
N ARG A 91 21.64 -11.84 9.01
CA ARG A 91 20.18 -11.98 8.74
C ARG A 91 19.88 -13.17 7.81
N ILE A 92 20.69 -13.34 6.76
CA ILE A 92 20.57 -14.45 5.80
C ILE A 92 20.76 -15.80 6.49
N LEU A 93 21.80 -15.95 7.31
CA LEU A 93 22.07 -17.17 8.07
C LEU A 93 20.94 -17.49 9.06
N GLU A 94 20.37 -16.47 9.69
CA GLU A 94 19.28 -16.68 10.63
C GLU A 94 17.96 -17.09 9.93
N ILE A 95 17.67 -16.52 8.77
CA ILE A 95 16.56 -16.97 7.92
C ILE A 95 16.71 -18.47 7.57
N GLU A 96 17.91 -18.89 7.22
CA GLU A 96 18.18 -20.31 6.90
C GLU A 96 17.91 -21.22 8.12
N LYS A 97 18.38 -20.82 9.32
CA LYS A 97 18.09 -21.56 10.56
C LYS A 97 16.59 -21.64 10.85
N VAL A 98 15.87 -20.54 10.70
CA VAL A 98 14.41 -20.50 10.88
C VAL A 98 13.70 -21.44 9.90
N ARG A 99 14.08 -21.44 8.62
CA ARG A 99 13.52 -22.36 7.61
C ARG A 99 13.69 -23.82 7.99
N ARG A 100 14.88 -24.19 8.43
CA ARG A 100 15.15 -25.59 8.84
C ARG A 100 14.42 -25.96 10.14
N ARG A 101 14.46 -25.05 11.13
CA ARG A 101 13.83 -25.29 12.44
C ARG A 101 12.33 -25.55 12.38
N TYR A 102 11.64 -24.80 11.53
CA TYR A 102 10.17 -24.83 11.43
C TYR A 102 9.65 -25.55 10.17
N ASN A 103 10.53 -26.24 9.44
CA ASN A 103 10.17 -26.95 8.21
C ASN A 103 9.33 -26.08 7.27
N ILE A 104 9.87 -24.89 6.93
CA ILE A 104 9.15 -23.88 6.15
C ILE A 104 8.90 -24.37 4.72
N ASP A 105 7.63 -24.42 4.33
CA ASP A 105 7.19 -24.79 2.96
C ASP A 105 7.30 -23.59 2.01
N ILE A 106 7.00 -22.38 2.52
CA ILE A 106 6.90 -21.17 1.70
C ILE A 106 7.55 -19.99 2.42
N THR A 107 8.38 -19.25 1.73
CA THR A 107 8.88 -17.96 2.23
C THR A 107 8.39 -16.83 1.35
N ILE A 108 7.61 -15.91 1.94
CA ILE A 108 7.13 -14.68 1.30
C ILE A 108 7.98 -13.52 1.82
N SER A 109 8.38 -12.61 0.94
CA SER A 109 9.12 -11.42 1.35
C SER A 109 8.62 -10.16 0.66
N PHE A 110 8.60 -9.06 1.41
CA PHE A 110 8.16 -7.75 0.96
C PHE A 110 9.31 -6.75 1.03
N LEU A 111 9.44 -5.91 0.00
CA LEU A 111 10.43 -4.85 -0.12
C LEU A 111 11.86 -5.36 -0.43
N PHE A 112 12.73 -4.40 -0.76
CA PHE A 112 14.06 -4.65 -1.30
C PHE A 112 14.94 -5.61 -0.46
N SER A 113 15.27 -5.21 0.76
CA SER A 113 16.22 -5.98 1.59
C SER A 113 15.69 -7.36 1.96
N PRO A 114 14.44 -7.53 2.45
CA PRO A 114 13.87 -8.87 2.69
C PRO A 114 13.81 -9.75 1.44
N ASN A 115 13.55 -9.18 0.24
CA ASN A 115 13.58 -9.93 -1.01
C ASN A 115 14.98 -10.47 -1.30
N ILE A 116 16.02 -9.65 -1.13
CA ILE A 116 17.42 -10.08 -1.30
C ILE A 116 17.79 -11.16 -0.27
N TYR A 117 17.42 -10.99 1.00
CA TYR A 117 17.68 -11.99 2.05
C TYR A 117 16.97 -13.31 1.76
N ASN A 118 15.73 -13.27 1.31
CA ASN A 118 14.95 -14.45 0.94
C ASN A 118 15.67 -15.31 -0.11
N ILE A 119 16.20 -14.68 -1.15
CA ILE A 119 16.90 -15.38 -2.24
C ILE A 119 18.28 -15.90 -1.81
N LYS A 120 19.02 -15.11 -1.03
CA LYS A 120 20.38 -15.49 -0.60
C LYS A 120 20.39 -16.54 0.49
N ALA A 121 19.31 -16.65 1.29
CA ALA A 121 19.22 -17.65 2.34
C ALA A 121 19.01 -19.06 1.75
N GLY A 122 19.77 -20.02 2.25
CA GLY A 122 19.59 -21.44 1.97
C GLY A 122 18.30 -22.01 2.58
N GLY A 123 18.14 -23.31 2.47
CA GLY A 123 16.93 -24.03 2.88
C GLY A 123 15.93 -24.16 1.74
N GLY A 124 15.05 -25.16 1.85
CA GLY A 124 14.05 -25.49 0.84
C GLY A 124 12.82 -24.59 0.88
N GLY A 125 11.79 -25.00 0.14
CA GLY A 125 10.49 -24.35 0.06
C GLY A 125 10.40 -23.31 -1.06
N ILE A 126 9.15 -22.94 -1.37
CA ILE A 126 8.80 -21.97 -2.42
C ILE A 126 9.21 -20.56 -1.97
N LYS A 127 9.90 -19.84 -2.82
CA LYS A 127 10.33 -18.44 -2.59
C LYS A 127 9.46 -17.48 -3.39
N ILE A 128 8.60 -16.73 -2.70
CA ILE A 128 7.71 -15.72 -3.29
C ILE A 128 8.22 -14.34 -2.91
N LEU A 129 8.62 -13.55 -3.89
CA LEU A 129 9.07 -12.18 -3.69
C LEU A 129 7.98 -11.20 -4.11
N SER A 130 7.83 -10.11 -3.39
CA SER A 130 6.86 -9.08 -3.77
C SER A 130 7.50 -7.71 -3.92
N GLU A 131 7.28 -7.10 -5.11
CA GLU A 131 7.58 -5.68 -5.35
C GLU A 131 6.43 -4.81 -4.83
N ARG A 132 6.78 -3.87 -3.96
CA ARG A 132 5.81 -3.00 -3.28
C ARG A 132 6.07 -1.52 -3.49
N ASN A 133 7.11 -1.19 -4.23
CA ASN A 133 7.44 0.18 -4.58
C ASN A 133 7.11 0.46 -6.04
N ASP A 134 6.92 1.74 -6.36
CA ASP A 134 7.11 2.18 -7.72
C ASP A 134 8.62 2.20 -8.01
N PRO A 135 9.09 1.50 -9.04
CA PRO A 135 10.48 1.57 -9.44
C PRO A 135 10.86 2.90 -10.10
N GLU A 136 9.90 3.76 -10.46
CA GLU A 136 10.16 5.10 -10.98
C GLU A 136 10.96 5.92 -9.94
N GLY A 137 12.08 6.49 -10.37
CA GLY A 137 13.00 7.20 -9.48
C GLY A 137 13.97 6.33 -8.68
N LYS A 138 13.97 5.01 -8.89
CA LYS A 138 15.03 4.11 -8.41
C LYS A 138 16.15 4.02 -9.43
N GLY A 139 17.40 4.08 -8.94
CA GLY A 139 18.57 4.00 -9.83
C GLY A 139 18.80 2.61 -10.43
N ASP A 140 19.63 2.54 -11.47
CA ASP A 140 19.96 1.29 -12.20
C ASP A 140 20.46 0.16 -11.31
N SER A 141 21.14 0.47 -10.22
CA SER A 141 21.63 -0.54 -9.27
C SER A 141 20.48 -1.28 -8.59
N TYR A 142 19.39 -0.58 -8.24
CA TYR A 142 18.18 -1.18 -7.70
C TYR A 142 17.59 -2.19 -8.68
N PHE A 143 17.41 -1.79 -9.94
CA PHE A 143 16.85 -2.67 -10.98
C PHE A 143 17.72 -3.90 -11.21
N LYS A 144 19.05 -3.74 -11.28
CA LYS A 144 19.98 -4.86 -11.47
C LYS A 144 19.92 -5.87 -10.32
N GLU A 145 19.96 -5.41 -9.06
CA GLU A 145 19.88 -6.31 -7.91
C GLU A 145 18.51 -7.00 -7.80
N MET A 146 17.42 -6.27 -8.03
CA MET A 146 16.09 -6.85 -7.98
C MET A 146 15.83 -7.81 -9.12
N ALA A 147 16.32 -7.51 -10.33
CA ALA A 147 16.21 -8.44 -11.46
C ALA A 147 16.88 -9.77 -11.15
N LEU A 148 18.12 -9.75 -10.64
CA LEU A 148 18.84 -10.97 -10.24
C LEU A 148 18.12 -11.75 -9.12
N ALA A 149 17.47 -11.06 -8.18
CA ALA A 149 16.68 -11.70 -7.15
C ALA A 149 15.40 -12.34 -7.73
N TYR A 150 14.70 -11.62 -8.59
CA TYR A 150 13.45 -12.09 -9.21
C TYR A 150 13.67 -13.26 -10.18
N GLU A 151 14.81 -13.29 -10.89
CA GLU A 151 15.18 -14.44 -11.72
C GLU A 151 15.32 -15.73 -10.91
N LYS A 152 15.79 -15.65 -9.65
CA LYS A 152 15.97 -16.79 -8.74
C LYS A 152 14.72 -17.15 -7.93
N ALA A 153 13.69 -16.32 -7.97
CA ALA A 153 12.42 -16.59 -7.27
C ALA A 153 11.57 -17.64 -8.01
N ASP A 154 10.77 -18.38 -7.27
CA ASP A 154 9.77 -19.28 -7.87
C ASP A 154 8.58 -18.47 -8.39
N LYS A 155 8.14 -17.44 -7.65
CA LYS A 155 7.10 -16.50 -8.03
C LYS A 155 7.48 -15.07 -7.66
N VAL A 156 7.02 -14.12 -8.48
CA VAL A 156 7.16 -12.68 -8.19
C VAL A 156 5.77 -12.05 -8.19
N VAL A 157 5.39 -11.41 -7.10
CA VAL A 157 4.11 -10.72 -6.97
C VAL A 157 4.32 -9.23 -7.21
N PHE A 158 3.66 -8.71 -8.23
CA PHE A 158 3.57 -7.28 -8.52
C PHE A 158 2.19 -6.76 -8.14
N GLN A 159 2.10 -5.49 -7.79
CA GLN A 159 0.83 -4.88 -7.43
C GLN A 159 0.00 -4.51 -8.67
N THR A 160 0.66 -4.16 -9.78
CA THR A 160 0.07 -3.65 -11.01
C THR A 160 0.83 -4.14 -12.25
N ASN A 161 0.20 -4.11 -13.42
CA ASN A 161 0.85 -4.38 -14.70
C ASN A 161 1.90 -3.31 -15.02
N TYR A 162 1.66 -2.05 -14.67
CA TYR A 162 2.62 -0.96 -14.83
C TYR A 162 3.97 -1.33 -14.22
N VAL A 163 3.99 -1.74 -12.93
CA VAL A 163 5.23 -2.15 -12.25
C VAL A 163 5.81 -3.41 -12.90
N LYS A 164 5.01 -4.45 -13.15
CA LYS A 164 5.45 -5.69 -13.79
C LYS A 164 6.13 -5.44 -15.12
N ASN A 165 5.60 -4.51 -15.93
CA ASN A 165 6.11 -4.21 -17.26
C ASN A 165 7.46 -3.47 -17.29
N LYS A 166 7.93 -2.97 -16.14
CA LYS A 166 9.28 -2.39 -15.99
C LYS A 166 10.41 -3.45 -15.97
N PHE A 167 10.08 -4.73 -15.80
CA PHE A 167 11.05 -5.83 -15.71
C PHE A 167 11.16 -6.63 -17.01
N ALA A 168 12.23 -7.43 -17.14
CA ALA A 168 12.50 -8.27 -18.29
C ALA A 168 11.43 -9.37 -18.51
N SER A 169 11.38 -9.94 -19.71
CA SER A 169 10.38 -10.94 -20.11
C SER A 169 10.39 -12.19 -19.24
N GLU A 170 11.55 -12.64 -18.82
CA GLU A 170 11.76 -13.83 -17.97
C GLU A 170 11.12 -13.64 -16.59
N ILE A 171 11.26 -12.44 -16.01
CA ILE A 171 10.64 -12.07 -14.73
C ILE A 171 9.13 -11.93 -14.90
N LYS A 172 8.67 -11.35 -16.02
CA LYS A 172 7.25 -11.21 -16.32
C LYS A 172 6.52 -12.56 -16.40
N LYS A 173 7.16 -13.62 -16.91
CA LYS A 173 6.59 -14.97 -16.99
C LYS A 173 6.28 -15.57 -15.60
N LYS A 174 7.12 -15.27 -14.60
CA LYS A 174 6.91 -15.67 -13.20
C LYS A 174 6.04 -14.70 -12.42
N GLY A 175 5.77 -13.53 -13.00
CA GLY A 175 5.10 -12.42 -12.35
C GLY A 175 3.59 -12.59 -12.29
N VAL A 176 3.03 -12.52 -11.09
CA VAL A 176 1.59 -12.54 -10.82
C VAL A 176 1.16 -11.16 -10.34
N ILE A 177 -0.03 -10.70 -10.77
CA ILE A 177 -0.60 -9.45 -10.30
C ILE A 177 -1.53 -9.70 -9.13
N ILE A 178 -1.10 -9.27 -7.94
CA ILE A 178 -1.94 -9.29 -6.73
C ILE A 178 -1.94 -7.89 -6.10
N PRO A 179 -3.05 -7.17 -6.22
CA PRO A 179 -3.22 -5.86 -5.62
C PRO A 179 -3.10 -5.87 -4.09
N ASN A 180 -3.03 -4.67 -3.48
CA ASN A 180 -3.14 -4.55 -2.03
C ASN A 180 -4.55 -4.93 -1.55
N PRO A 181 -4.67 -5.68 -0.44
CA PRO A 181 -5.95 -5.85 0.24
C PRO A 181 -6.37 -4.54 0.88
N ILE A 182 -7.59 -4.11 0.63
CA ILE A 182 -8.15 -2.90 1.22
C ILE A 182 -9.23 -3.26 2.23
N CYS A 183 -9.18 -2.57 3.37
CA CYS A 183 -10.18 -2.64 4.42
C CYS A 183 -10.48 -1.22 4.89
N VAL A 184 -11.76 -0.90 5.01
CA VAL A 184 -12.23 0.37 5.58
C VAL A 184 -13.09 0.11 6.79
N SER A 185 -13.06 1.02 7.76
CA SER A 185 -13.85 0.92 9.00
C SER A 185 -15.26 1.46 8.85
N CYS A 186 -15.49 2.34 7.88
CA CYS A 186 -16.79 2.96 7.61
C CYS A 186 -16.93 3.32 6.12
N LEU A 187 -18.15 3.58 5.71
CA LEU A 187 -18.45 4.18 4.40
C LEU A 187 -18.53 5.71 4.52
N ALA A 188 -18.45 6.40 3.38
CA ALA A 188 -18.68 7.83 3.31
C ALA A 188 -20.12 8.18 3.65
N ASP A 189 -20.32 9.34 4.28
CA ASP A 189 -21.62 9.87 4.62
C ASP A 189 -22.43 10.16 3.34
N LYS A 190 -23.77 9.98 3.42
CA LYS A 190 -24.65 10.28 2.29
C LYS A 190 -24.75 11.79 2.00
N ILE A 191 -24.63 12.59 3.04
CA ILE A 191 -24.68 14.06 2.95
C ILE A 191 -23.28 14.56 3.35
N PRO A 192 -22.41 14.84 2.37
CA PRO A 192 -21.05 15.31 2.65
C PRO A 192 -21.06 16.77 3.10
N LYS A 193 -20.00 17.12 3.83
CA LYS A 193 -19.68 18.52 4.14
C LYS A 193 -18.83 19.14 3.03
N LYS A 194 -18.79 20.44 2.95
CA LYS A 194 -17.95 21.23 2.03
C LYS A 194 -16.46 21.06 2.39
N LYS A 195 -15.94 19.87 2.19
CA LYS A 195 -14.62 19.46 2.63
C LYS A 195 -13.90 18.63 1.55
N ILE A 196 -12.71 19.07 1.16
CA ILE A 196 -11.76 18.34 0.33
C ILE A 196 -10.72 17.74 1.26
N VAL A 197 -10.36 16.46 1.02
CA VAL A 197 -9.39 15.77 1.87
C VAL A 197 -8.27 15.13 1.06
N ALA A 198 -7.09 15.09 1.66
CA ALA A 198 -5.95 14.31 1.19
C ALA A 198 -5.33 13.54 2.37
N VAL A 199 -4.87 12.32 2.10
CA VAL A 199 -4.22 11.45 3.08
C VAL A 199 -2.88 10.96 2.52
N GLY A 200 -1.77 11.32 3.19
CA GLY A 200 -0.45 10.91 2.76
C GLY A 200 0.67 11.61 3.51
N ARG A 201 1.88 11.03 3.44
CA ARG A 201 3.06 11.65 4.03
C ARG A 201 3.36 13.01 3.37
N LEU A 202 3.85 13.98 4.14
CA LEU A 202 4.24 15.28 3.60
C LEU A 202 5.67 15.21 3.05
N VAL A 203 5.81 14.58 1.87
CA VAL A 203 7.07 14.34 1.15
C VAL A 203 6.90 14.72 -0.33
N PRO A 204 8.01 14.96 -1.08
CA PRO A 204 7.94 15.36 -2.49
C PRO A 204 7.13 14.42 -3.38
N GLN A 205 7.14 13.11 -3.08
CA GLN A 205 6.35 12.09 -3.79
C GLN A 205 4.86 12.44 -3.83
N LYS A 206 4.29 12.94 -2.72
CA LYS A 206 2.84 13.21 -2.58
C LYS A 206 2.40 14.55 -3.15
N ASN A 207 3.32 15.42 -3.49
CA ASN A 207 3.11 16.71 -4.15
C ASN A 207 1.90 17.52 -3.60
N HIS A 208 1.88 17.70 -2.28
CA HIS A 208 0.84 18.50 -1.64
C HIS A 208 0.90 19.97 -2.06
N GLU A 209 2.02 20.43 -2.63
CA GLU A 209 2.16 21.76 -3.22
C GLU A 209 1.20 21.96 -4.39
N LEU A 210 1.12 20.98 -5.32
CA LEU A 210 0.15 20.96 -6.41
C LEU A 210 -1.28 21.10 -5.88
N LEU A 211 -1.63 20.28 -4.88
CA LEU A 211 -2.96 20.29 -4.26
C LEU A 211 -3.30 21.67 -3.66
N ILE A 212 -2.39 22.27 -2.89
CA ILE A 212 -2.61 23.56 -2.22
C ILE A 212 -2.77 24.68 -3.24
N LYS A 213 -1.92 24.73 -4.28
CA LYS A 213 -2.04 25.72 -5.36
C LYS A 213 -3.37 25.59 -6.12
N SER A 214 -3.78 24.36 -6.41
CA SER A 214 -5.07 24.10 -7.08
C SER A 214 -6.27 24.44 -6.20
N PHE A 215 -6.17 24.15 -4.90
CA PHE A 215 -7.20 24.51 -3.93
C PHE A 215 -7.33 26.04 -3.81
N ALA A 216 -6.24 26.80 -3.88
CA ALA A 216 -6.28 28.26 -3.85
C ALA A 216 -7.08 28.85 -5.04
N ILE A 217 -6.97 28.25 -6.24
CA ILE A 217 -7.77 28.64 -7.41
C ILE A 217 -9.24 28.28 -7.19
N PHE A 218 -9.53 27.05 -6.78
CA PHE A 218 -10.86 26.54 -6.47
C PHE A 218 -11.57 27.39 -5.41
N HIS A 219 -10.87 27.73 -4.33
CA HIS A 219 -11.42 28.48 -3.19
C HIS A 219 -11.80 29.92 -3.53
N LYS A 220 -11.27 30.54 -4.60
CA LYS A 220 -11.73 31.85 -5.07
C LYS A 220 -13.19 31.86 -5.48
N ILE A 221 -13.71 30.70 -5.94
CA ILE A 221 -15.09 30.50 -6.41
C ILE A 221 -15.94 29.92 -5.26
N HIS A 222 -15.45 28.89 -4.59
CA HIS A 222 -16.16 28.15 -3.51
C HIS A 222 -15.52 28.42 -2.15
N LYS A 223 -15.82 29.56 -1.55
CA LYS A 223 -15.23 30.02 -0.29
C LYS A 223 -15.69 29.25 0.96
N GLU A 224 -16.72 28.46 0.84
CA GLU A 224 -17.29 27.62 1.89
C GLU A 224 -16.51 26.31 2.11
N TYR A 225 -15.58 25.96 1.21
CA TYR A 225 -14.81 24.71 1.32
C TYR A 225 -13.55 24.85 2.16
N TYR A 226 -13.22 23.74 2.85
CA TYR A 226 -11.97 23.56 3.58
C TYR A 226 -11.17 22.42 2.96
N LEU A 227 -9.83 22.56 2.96
CA LEU A 227 -8.89 21.50 2.61
C LEU A 227 -8.29 20.93 3.89
N ASN A 228 -8.50 19.63 4.14
CA ASN A 228 -7.89 18.92 5.27
C ASN A 228 -6.86 17.92 4.76
N ILE A 229 -5.61 18.07 5.21
CA ILE A 229 -4.49 17.21 4.84
C ILE A 229 -4.10 16.38 6.06
N TYR A 230 -4.22 15.05 5.95
CA TYR A 230 -3.88 14.08 6.98
C TYR A 230 -2.54 13.43 6.64
N GLY A 231 -1.57 13.58 7.53
CA GLY A 231 -0.24 13.02 7.40
C GLY A 231 0.83 13.89 8.05
N ILE A 232 2.01 13.32 8.17
CA ILE A 232 3.22 13.97 8.70
C ILE A 232 4.36 13.85 7.69
N GLY A 233 5.35 14.71 7.79
CA GLY A 233 6.54 14.64 6.95
C GLY A 233 7.35 15.94 6.98
N PRO A 234 8.55 15.90 6.39
CA PRO A 234 9.52 17.00 6.47
C PRO A 234 9.08 18.28 5.74
N LEU A 235 8.09 18.22 4.84
CA LEU A 235 7.63 19.38 4.08
C LEU A 235 6.59 20.24 4.83
N LEU A 236 6.20 19.89 6.06
CA LEU A 236 5.11 20.58 6.77
C LEU A 236 5.29 22.09 6.82
N ASP A 237 6.47 22.56 7.21
CA ASP A 237 6.71 24.02 7.37
C ASP A 237 6.73 24.75 6.03
N GLN A 238 7.31 24.15 4.99
CA GLN A 238 7.28 24.71 3.63
C GLN A 238 5.83 24.83 3.09
N LEU A 239 5.01 23.81 3.34
CA LEU A 239 3.60 23.81 2.92
C LEU A 239 2.78 24.84 3.71
N LYS A 240 3.07 25.10 4.99
CA LYS A 240 2.44 26.17 5.77
C LYS A 240 2.79 27.55 5.24
N ILE A 241 4.05 27.76 4.86
CA ILE A 241 4.50 29.02 4.22
C ILE A 241 3.72 29.24 2.92
N LEU A 242 3.67 28.22 2.06
CA LEU A 242 2.91 28.29 0.80
C LEU A 242 1.43 28.65 1.03
N VAL A 243 0.79 28.05 2.02
CA VAL A 243 -0.61 28.33 2.39
C VAL A 243 -0.78 29.78 2.82
N TYR A 244 0.17 30.33 3.59
CA TYR A 244 0.18 31.73 4.02
C TYR A 244 0.37 32.69 2.84
N ASP A 245 1.34 32.40 1.96
CA ASP A 245 1.63 33.22 0.76
C ASP A 245 0.44 33.30 -0.22
N LEU A 246 -0.36 32.23 -0.25
CA LEU A 246 -1.58 32.17 -1.05
C LEU A 246 -2.82 32.79 -0.37
N GLY A 247 -2.71 33.23 0.88
CA GLY A 247 -3.79 33.86 1.64
C GLY A 247 -4.95 32.93 2.03
N ILE A 248 -4.68 31.60 2.11
CA ILE A 248 -5.71 30.59 2.39
C ILE A 248 -5.50 29.86 3.72
N GLN A 249 -4.73 30.43 4.65
CA GLN A 249 -4.36 29.82 5.93
C GLN A 249 -5.54 29.46 6.83
N ASN A 250 -6.67 30.15 6.70
CA ASN A 250 -7.89 29.85 7.47
C ASN A 250 -8.71 28.68 6.89
N TYR A 251 -8.37 28.19 5.70
CA TYR A 251 -9.13 27.21 4.95
C TYR A 251 -8.38 25.90 4.69
N VAL A 252 -7.06 25.88 4.97
CA VAL A 252 -6.22 24.67 4.85
C VAL A 252 -5.78 24.19 6.23
N ASN A 253 -6.12 22.95 6.56
CA ASN A 253 -5.84 22.35 7.86
C ASN A 253 -4.88 21.18 7.71
N PHE A 254 -3.71 21.25 8.31
CA PHE A 254 -2.80 20.12 8.49
C PHE A 254 -3.18 19.37 9.76
N LYS A 255 -3.75 18.17 9.62
CA LYS A 255 -4.34 17.38 10.71
C LYS A 255 -3.35 16.40 11.36
N GLY A 256 -2.11 16.33 10.85
CA GLY A 256 -1.12 15.39 11.36
C GLY A 256 -1.45 13.93 11.07
N PHE A 257 -0.79 13.03 11.80
CA PHE A 257 -1.07 11.59 11.74
C PHE A 257 -2.39 11.26 12.45
N CYS A 258 -3.17 10.36 11.87
CA CYS A 258 -4.45 9.93 12.41
C CYS A 258 -4.58 8.41 12.27
N ASP A 259 -4.81 7.69 13.38
CA ASP A 259 -4.98 6.23 13.39
C ASP A 259 -6.32 5.81 12.76
N ASP A 260 -7.35 6.65 12.95
CA ASP A 260 -8.73 6.42 12.52
C ASP A 260 -9.14 7.39 11.41
N VAL A 261 -8.29 7.46 10.38
CA VAL A 261 -8.45 8.43 9.30
C VAL A 261 -9.78 8.26 8.53
N HIS A 262 -10.32 7.05 8.42
CA HIS A 262 -11.59 6.80 7.73
C HIS A 262 -12.73 7.57 8.39
N GLU A 263 -12.84 7.52 9.73
CA GLU A 263 -13.85 8.28 10.48
C GLU A 263 -13.69 9.81 10.31
N LYS A 264 -12.46 10.28 10.10
CA LYS A 264 -12.17 11.72 9.93
C LYS A 264 -12.45 12.23 8.52
N ILE A 265 -12.45 11.35 7.53
CA ILE A 265 -12.68 11.74 6.12
C ILE A 265 -14.04 11.32 5.58
N LYS A 266 -14.83 10.52 6.29
CA LYS A 266 -16.11 9.97 5.79
C LYS A 266 -17.13 11.04 5.38
N ASP A 267 -17.09 12.21 6.01
CA ASP A 267 -17.94 13.36 5.71
C ASP A 267 -17.38 14.29 4.62
N ALA A 268 -16.29 13.90 3.94
CA ALA A 268 -15.71 14.69 2.85
C ALA A 268 -16.53 14.57 1.57
N GLU A 269 -16.56 15.63 0.78
CA GLU A 269 -17.19 15.62 -0.54
C GLU A 269 -16.25 15.11 -1.63
N ILE A 270 -14.94 15.40 -1.51
CA ILE A 270 -13.92 15.04 -2.50
C ILE A 270 -12.66 14.55 -1.80
N PHE A 271 -12.11 13.45 -2.29
CA PHE A 271 -10.76 12.98 -1.94
C PHE A 271 -9.79 13.30 -3.08
N VAL A 272 -8.59 13.81 -2.76
CA VAL A 272 -7.56 14.14 -3.76
C VAL A 272 -6.25 13.45 -3.47
N LEU A 273 -5.67 12.80 -4.49
CA LEU A 273 -4.30 12.30 -4.51
C LEU A 273 -3.50 13.03 -5.59
N SER A 274 -2.57 13.89 -5.18
CA SER A 274 -1.77 14.75 -6.06
C SER A 274 -0.36 14.20 -6.36
N SER A 275 -0.14 12.91 -6.16
CA SER A 275 1.20 12.29 -6.18
C SER A 275 1.91 12.39 -7.52
N ASN A 276 3.24 12.51 -7.47
CA ASN A 276 4.11 12.46 -8.65
C ASN A 276 4.29 11.01 -9.18
N PHE A 277 4.32 10.04 -8.28
CA PHE A 277 4.43 8.61 -8.59
C PHE A 277 3.87 7.73 -7.46
N GLU A 278 3.29 6.58 -7.81
CA GLU A 278 2.71 5.60 -6.89
C GLU A 278 2.90 4.17 -7.37
N GLY A 279 3.26 3.28 -6.46
CA GLY A 279 3.17 1.84 -6.73
C GLY A 279 1.70 1.39 -6.71
N MET A 280 1.08 1.45 -5.53
CA MET A 280 -0.35 1.22 -5.35
C MET A 280 -0.83 2.00 -4.10
N PRO A 281 -1.50 3.15 -4.26
CA PRO A 281 -1.82 4.06 -3.17
C PRO A 281 -3.01 3.57 -2.33
N ASN A 282 -2.73 2.99 -1.16
CA ASN A 282 -3.78 2.50 -0.26
C ASN A 282 -4.82 3.58 0.08
N ALA A 283 -4.38 4.82 0.33
CA ALA A 283 -5.30 5.90 0.71
C ALA A 283 -6.34 6.22 -0.36
N LEU A 284 -5.95 6.22 -1.65
CA LEU A 284 -6.88 6.40 -2.77
C LEU A 284 -7.87 5.21 -2.84
N MET A 285 -7.34 3.99 -2.76
CA MET A 285 -8.16 2.79 -2.86
C MET A 285 -9.13 2.67 -1.66
N GLU A 286 -8.69 3.08 -0.47
CA GLU A 286 -9.54 3.18 0.73
C GLU A 286 -10.65 4.22 0.54
N ALA A 287 -10.32 5.42 0.03
CA ALA A 287 -11.31 6.44 -0.28
C ALA A 287 -12.34 5.96 -1.31
N MET A 288 -11.89 5.28 -2.37
CA MET A 288 -12.78 4.66 -3.37
C MET A 288 -13.69 3.60 -2.75
N MET A 289 -13.18 2.75 -1.87
CA MET A 289 -13.95 1.71 -1.17
C MET A 289 -14.95 2.33 -0.17
N MET A 290 -14.60 3.43 0.47
CA MET A 290 -15.53 4.20 1.31
C MET A 290 -16.66 4.84 0.50
N GLY A 291 -16.49 5.03 -0.80
CA GLY A 291 -17.40 5.73 -1.69
C GLY A 291 -17.17 7.23 -1.71
N LEU A 292 -15.96 7.71 -1.46
CA LEU A 292 -15.61 9.10 -1.70
C LEU A 292 -15.34 9.33 -3.20
N PRO A 293 -15.89 10.39 -3.82
CA PRO A 293 -15.49 10.83 -5.15
C PRO A 293 -14.01 11.22 -5.15
N CYS A 294 -13.20 10.58 -6.03
CA CYS A 294 -11.76 10.71 -6.02
C CYS A 294 -11.25 11.46 -7.26
N ILE A 295 -10.29 12.36 -7.04
CA ILE A 295 -9.45 12.97 -8.07
C ILE A 295 -8.02 12.49 -7.84
N SER A 296 -7.32 12.09 -8.89
CA SER A 296 -5.90 11.75 -8.79
C SER A 296 -5.11 12.28 -9.97
N THR A 297 -3.82 12.55 -9.74
CA THR A 297 -2.86 12.76 -10.82
C THR A 297 -2.72 11.49 -11.64
N ASN A 298 -2.59 11.65 -12.97
CA ASN A 298 -2.33 10.59 -13.93
C ASN A 298 -0.85 10.19 -13.87
N CYS A 299 -0.48 9.34 -12.90
CA CYS A 299 0.90 8.92 -12.70
C CYS A 299 1.01 7.41 -12.49
N SER A 300 2.13 6.83 -12.91
CA SER A 300 2.50 5.43 -12.64
C SER A 300 1.35 4.44 -12.84
N SER A 301 0.93 3.77 -11.80
CA SER A 301 -0.12 2.73 -11.83
C SER A 301 -1.55 3.26 -11.65
N ILE A 302 -1.76 4.56 -11.47
CA ILE A 302 -3.09 5.13 -11.24
C ILE A 302 -4.10 4.80 -12.35
N PRO A 303 -3.73 4.80 -13.64
CA PRO A 303 -4.66 4.41 -14.72
C PRO A 303 -5.17 2.95 -14.64
N GLU A 304 -4.54 2.08 -13.85
CA GLU A 304 -5.08 0.73 -13.59
C GLU A 304 -6.13 0.73 -12.45
N ILE A 305 -6.19 1.81 -11.68
CA ILE A 305 -7.09 2.00 -10.53
C ILE A 305 -8.28 2.86 -10.93
N ILE A 306 -8.02 3.98 -11.59
CA ILE A 306 -9.04 4.95 -12.03
C ILE A 306 -9.24 4.90 -13.54
N ASP A 307 -10.45 4.56 -13.95
CA ASP A 307 -11.02 4.83 -15.28
C ASP A 307 -11.56 6.26 -15.26
N ASN A 308 -10.91 7.17 -16.01
CA ASN A 308 -11.24 8.60 -15.99
C ASN A 308 -12.74 8.85 -16.25
N GLU A 309 -13.36 9.75 -15.46
CA GLU A 309 -14.78 10.14 -15.50
C GLU A 309 -15.79 8.99 -15.27
N LYS A 310 -15.31 7.81 -14.92
CA LYS A 310 -16.15 6.65 -14.65
C LYS A 310 -16.18 6.31 -13.17
N ASN A 311 -15.00 6.12 -12.54
CA ASN A 311 -14.86 5.80 -11.12
C ASN A 311 -13.92 6.76 -10.37
N GLY A 312 -13.51 7.85 -11.01
CA GLY A 312 -12.66 8.93 -10.51
C GLY A 312 -12.35 9.92 -11.62
N ILE A 313 -11.66 11.00 -11.30
CA ILE A 313 -11.14 11.96 -12.28
C ILE A 313 -9.62 11.88 -12.30
N LEU A 314 -9.04 11.78 -13.49
CA LEU A 314 -7.60 11.88 -13.71
C LEU A 314 -7.24 13.28 -14.21
N VAL A 315 -6.16 13.82 -13.66
CA VAL A 315 -5.56 15.09 -14.08
C VAL A 315 -4.08 14.89 -14.38
N GLU A 316 -3.52 15.64 -15.32
CA GLU A 316 -2.09 15.51 -15.62
C GLU A 316 -1.22 15.96 -14.45
N LYS A 317 0.00 15.37 -14.35
CA LYS A 317 0.99 15.78 -13.35
C LYS A 317 1.30 17.27 -13.52
N ASP A 318 1.45 17.97 -12.41
CA ASP A 318 1.80 19.39 -12.33
C ASP A 318 0.77 20.35 -12.96
N ASP A 319 -0.40 19.88 -13.41
CA ASP A 319 -1.49 20.72 -13.92
C ASP A 319 -2.34 21.30 -12.77
N VAL A 320 -1.88 22.43 -12.23
CA VAL A 320 -2.58 23.18 -11.17
C VAL A 320 -4.00 23.57 -11.59
N SER A 321 -4.16 24.05 -12.81
CA SER A 321 -5.46 24.48 -13.35
C SER A 321 -6.39 23.31 -13.62
N GLY A 322 -5.87 22.20 -14.12
CA GLY A 322 -6.63 20.95 -14.34
C GLY A 322 -7.16 20.37 -13.04
N LEU A 323 -6.33 20.34 -12.00
CA LEU A 323 -6.77 19.85 -10.70
C LEU A 323 -7.83 20.77 -10.06
N ALA A 324 -7.68 22.09 -10.21
CA ALA A 324 -8.70 23.04 -9.76
C ALA A 324 -10.03 22.86 -10.53
N ARG A 325 -9.99 22.72 -11.86
CA ARG A 325 -11.19 22.42 -12.66
C ARG A 325 -11.86 21.08 -12.27
N ALA A 326 -11.07 20.05 -11.97
CA ALA A 326 -11.62 18.78 -11.50
C ALA A 326 -12.35 18.92 -10.15
N MET A 327 -11.80 19.72 -9.21
CA MET A 327 -12.47 20.06 -7.96
C MET A 327 -13.78 20.82 -8.21
N LEU A 328 -13.77 21.85 -9.07
CA LEU A 328 -14.97 22.62 -9.45
C LEU A 328 -16.04 21.70 -10.02
N ARG A 329 -15.68 20.87 -10.98
CA ARG A 329 -16.61 19.94 -11.62
C ARG A 329 -17.27 18.98 -10.63
N LEU A 330 -16.49 18.41 -9.71
CA LEU A 330 -17.07 17.52 -8.68
C LEU A 330 -17.86 18.27 -7.61
N SER A 331 -17.58 19.54 -7.33
CA SER A 331 -18.35 20.31 -6.36
C SER A 331 -19.72 20.75 -6.90
N GLU A 332 -19.83 20.93 -8.22
CA GLU A 332 -21.03 21.47 -8.90
C GLU A 332 -21.91 20.36 -9.50
N ASP A 333 -21.35 19.25 -9.96
CA ASP A 333 -22.07 18.15 -10.63
C ASP A 333 -22.34 16.96 -9.67
N GLU A 334 -23.49 16.98 -9.02
CA GLU A 334 -23.94 15.91 -8.12
C GLU A 334 -24.16 14.59 -8.85
N ILE A 335 -24.64 14.63 -10.09
CA ILE A 335 -24.91 13.43 -10.90
C ILE A 335 -23.58 12.72 -11.20
N LEU A 336 -22.56 13.48 -11.57
CA LEU A 336 -21.21 12.95 -11.80
C LEU A 336 -20.61 12.39 -10.50
N ARG A 337 -20.75 13.12 -9.38
CA ARG A 337 -20.27 12.63 -8.07
C ARG A 337 -20.86 11.26 -7.73
N GLU A 338 -22.20 11.14 -7.83
CA GLU A 338 -22.88 9.88 -7.47
C GLU A 338 -22.53 8.74 -8.45
N LYS A 339 -22.36 9.04 -9.74
CA LYS A 339 -21.86 8.07 -10.73
C LYS A 339 -20.48 7.56 -10.38
N ILE A 340 -19.54 8.47 -10.07
CA ILE A 340 -18.15 8.14 -9.70
C ILE A 340 -18.16 7.32 -8.41
N ARG A 341 -18.87 7.77 -7.39
CA ARG A 341 -19.02 7.08 -6.10
C ARG A 341 -19.41 5.61 -6.27
N ARG A 342 -20.51 5.34 -6.98
CA ARG A 342 -21.01 3.98 -7.18
C ARG A 342 -20.02 3.10 -7.95
N ASN A 343 -19.39 3.65 -8.98
CA ASN A 343 -18.44 2.90 -9.79
C ASN A 343 -17.13 2.65 -9.04
N ALA A 344 -16.66 3.61 -8.23
CA ALA A 344 -15.48 3.45 -7.38
C ALA A 344 -15.69 2.32 -6.35
N MET A 345 -16.83 2.30 -5.66
CA MET A 345 -17.20 1.23 -4.74
C MET A 345 -17.24 -0.14 -5.45
N ARG A 346 -17.86 -0.21 -6.64
CA ARG A 346 -17.91 -1.45 -7.43
C ARG A 346 -16.52 -1.94 -7.84
N LYS A 347 -15.64 -1.04 -8.29
CA LYS A 347 -14.25 -1.37 -8.63
C LYS A 347 -13.48 -1.88 -7.40
N SER A 348 -13.71 -1.27 -6.24
CA SER A 348 -13.01 -1.62 -5.00
C SER A 348 -13.33 -3.02 -4.46
N GLU A 349 -14.43 -3.65 -4.92
CA GLU A 349 -14.76 -5.04 -4.58
C GLU A 349 -13.67 -6.04 -4.98
N GLU A 350 -12.86 -5.70 -6.00
CA GLU A 350 -11.72 -6.52 -6.44
C GLU A 350 -10.59 -6.56 -5.41
N TRP A 351 -10.52 -5.56 -4.52
CA TRP A 351 -9.46 -5.37 -3.54
C TRP A 351 -9.84 -5.84 -2.12
N ARG A 352 -11.02 -6.42 -1.95
CA ARG A 352 -11.44 -6.95 -0.65
C ARG A 352 -10.44 -7.98 -0.13
N LEU A 353 -10.17 -7.91 1.17
CA LEU A 353 -9.16 -8.72 1.85
C LEU A 353 -9.29 -10.22 1.53
N ASN A 354 -10.50 -10.77 1.62
CA ASN A 354 -10.74 -12.18 1.33
C ASN A 354 -10.36 -12.57 -0.11
N LYS A 355 -10.69 -11.74 -1.11
CA LYS A 355 -10.34 -12.01 -2.51
C LYS A 355 -8.84 -11.95 -2.75
N ILE A 356 -8.16 -11.00 -2.09
CA ILE A 356 -6.70 -10.87 -2.22
C ILE A 356 -6.00 -12.03 -1.49
N VAL A 357 -6.47 -12.43 -0.32
CA VAL A 357 -5.95 -13.58 0.42
C VAL A 357 -6.07 -14.86 -0.44
N SER A 358 -7.23 -15.12 -1.05
CA SER A 358 -7.39 -16.27 -1.95
C SER A 358 -6.38 -16.27 -3.11
N LYS A 359 -6.12 -15.12 -3.75
CA LYS A 359 -5.09 -15.01 -4.80
C LYS A 359 -3.67 -15.32 -4.30
N TRP A 360 -3.35 -14.97 -3.06
CA TRP A 360 -2.09 -15.33 -2.45
C TRP A 360 -2.00 -16.82 -2.16
N GLU A 361 -3.08 -17.42 -1.61
CA GLU A 361 -3.14 -18.85 -1.29
C GLU A 361 -3.07 -19.74 -2.53
N GLU A 362 -3.49 -19.25 -3.72
CA GLU A 362 -3.29 -19.95 -5.00
C GLU A 362 -1.81 -20.13 -5.35
N LEU A 363 -0.91 -19.31 -4.79
CA LEU A 363 0.53 -19.44 -5.00
C LEU A 363 1.20 -20.47 -4.08
N PHE A 364 0.46 -21.04 -3.12
CA PHE A 364 0.98 -21.96 -2.11
C PHE A 364 0.97 -23.41 -2.58
N TYR A 365 0.36 -23.66 -3.71
CA TYR A 365 0.19 -24.95 -4.35
C TYR A 365 0.58 -24.86 -5.85
#